data_5dc6a2a0e9b0c2110ea702a51ae09a47
#
_entry.id   5dc6a2a0e9b0c2110ea702a51ae09a47
#
_cell.length_a   1.000
_cell.length_b   1.000
_cell.length_c   1.000
_cell.angle_alpha   90.00
_cell.angle_beta   90.00
_cell.angle_gamma   90.00
#
_symmetry.space_group_name_H-M   'P 1'
#
loop_
_entity.id
_entity.type
_entity.pdbx_description
1 polymer ?
#
loop_
_entity_poly.entity_id
_entity_poly.type
_entity_poly.pdbx_seq_one_letter_code
_entity_poly.pdbx_strand_id
1 'polypeptide(L)'
;MTGENTCSAVDLLYLDALGPDGDYRTRNTETVTTTAGVAVARLSLVPPLYVSRTLGAQRKAAPLPPADRRAALSRAAEVFTDGVIAGLDFEAYAGLAARISGLPVAITRAAARGVADGLARAFDAVASARPAGAVPDWREPRVRAGGALWVRRGEVFAVHAAGNGPGVHGLWPQALALGYRLAVRPSRREPLTGHRLVTALRQAGFRPQDAVYLPTDHAGADEIIASADLAMVYGGQRVVDKYAADPAVIVNGPGRSKIAITAEQDWRECLDVVVDSVARHGGMACVNATAVLYEGDPAPLAAAVAERLAAIEPLPADDERAMLPTLPLPRARTLANYLAAKAAGATPLLGADQVVADLGDGQAALRPAVHVLTEPDPELLNLELPFPCVWVTGWSREGGRAAALA
;
A
#
# COMPACT_ATOMS: atom_id res chain seq x y z
N MET A 1 30.58 -34.65 -24.49
CA MET A 1 30.46 -34.31 -23.06
C MET A 1 29.43 -33.22 -22.96
N THR A 2 28.21 -33.59 -22.73
CA THR A 2 27.06 -32.70 -22.54
C THR A 2 27.07 -32.28 -21.09
N GLY A 3 27.43 -31.02 -20.86
CA GLY A 3 27.32 -30.38 -19.51
C GLY A 3 25.84 -30.18 -19.17
N GLU A 4 25.29 -30.99 -18.29
CA GLU A 4 24.03 -30.74 -17.64
C GLU A 4 24.20 -29.52 -16.74
N ASN A 5 23.58 -28.41 -17.17
CA ASN A 5 23.36 -27.26 -16.35
C ASN A 5 22.34 -27.64 -15.27
N THR A 6 22.80 -28.18 -14.14
CA THR A 6 21.98 -28.34 -12.93
C THR A 6 21.62 -26.96 -12.42
N CYS A 7 20.45 -26.49 -12.86
CA CYS A 7 19.78 -25.36 -12.23
C CYS A 7 19.56 -25.77 -10.76
N SER A 8 20.38 -25.25 -9.86
CA SER A 8 20.21 -25.39 -8.41
C SER A 8 18.78 -24.97 -8.08
N ALA A 9 17.99 -25.88 -7.53
CA ALA A 9 16.65 -25.60 -7.05
C ALA A 9 16.78 -24.49 -5.99
N VAL A 10 16.36 -23.28 -6.33
CA VAL A 10 16.27 -22.19 -5.36
C VAL A 10 15.27 -22.66 -4.31
N ASP A 11 15.73 -22.82 -3.05
CA ASP A 11 14.84 -23.17 -1.95
C ASP A 11 13.76 -22.08 -1.82
N LEU A 12 12.51 -22.43 -2.18
CA LEU A 12 11.39 -21.51 -2.12
C LEU A 12 11.07 -21.17 -0.65
N LEU A 13 10.92 -19.89 -0.37
CA LEU A 13 10.42 -19.42 0.91
C LEU A 13 8.98 -19.90 1.12
N TYR A 14 8.66 -20.43 2.32
CA TYR A 14 7.28 -20.74 2.68
C TYR A 14 6.67 -19.66 3.54
N LEU A 15 5.56 -19.09 3.07
CA LEU A 15 4.77 -18.09 3.80
C LEU A 15 3.50 -18.80 4.29
N ASP A 16 3.60 -19.38 5.48
CA ASP A 16 2.50 -20.09 6.11
C ASP A 16 1.52 -19.09 6.73
N ALA A 17 0.26 -19.48 6.90
CA ALA A 17 -0.69 -18.70 7.67
C ALA A 17 -0.26 -18.68 9.15
N LEU A 18 -0.39 -17.53 9.80
CA LEU A 18 -0.10 -17.36 11.21
C LEU A 18 -1.43 -17.31 11.98
N GLY A 19 -1.87 -18.44 12.47
CA GLY A 19 -3.13 -18.61 13.19
C GLY A 19 -3.00 -18.44 14.72
N PRO A 20 -4.11 -18.52 15.47
CA PRO A 20 -4.10 -18.41 16.93
C PRO A 20 -3.36 -19.56 17.63
N ASP A 21 -3.26 -20.72 16.98
CA ASP A 21 -2.59 -21.91 17.50
C ASP A 21 -1.17 -22.10 16.94
N GLY A 22 -0.65 -21.10 16.21
CA GLY A 22 0.67 -21.13 15.58
C GLY A 22 0.61 -21.07 14.06
N ASP A 23 1.70 -21.50 13.43
CA ASP A 23 1.86 -21.51 11.98
C ASP A 23 1.04 -22.65 11.37
N TYR A 24 0.37 -22.36 10.26
CA TYR A 24 -0.49 -23.33 9.59
C TYR A 24 -0.16 -23.39 8.08
N ARG A 25 0.46 -24.51 7.66
CA ARG A 25 0.74 -24.82 6.26
C ARG A 25 -0.42 -25.56 5.64
N THR A 26 -0.96 -25.02 4.56
CA THR A 26 -2.03 -25.66 3.80
C THR A 26 -1.48 -26.45 2.61
N ARG A 27 -2.28 -27.41 2.09
CA ARG A 27 -2.00 -28.06 0.80
C ARG A 27 -2.33 -27.15 -0.38
N ASN A 28 -3.27 -26.20 -0.20
CA ASN A 28 -3.62 -25.21 -1.20
C ASN A 28 -2.62 -24.05 -1.12
N THR A 29 -1.74 -23.95 -2.10
CA THR A 29 -0.68 -22.93 -2.13
C THR A 29 -0.68 -22.17 -3.44
N GLU A 30 -0.27 -20.93 -3.40
CA GLU A 30 0.00 -20.09 -4.59
C GLU A 30 1.50 -19.81 -4.68
N THR A 31 2.03 -19.81 -5.90
CA THR A 31 3.43 -19.44 -6.13
C THR A 31 3.55 -17.93 -6.22
N VAL A 32 4.42 -17.37 -5.42
CA VAL A 32 4.80 -15.95 -5.50
C VAL A 32 5.99 -15.81 -6.44
N THR A 33 5.86 -14.93 -7.43
CA THR A 33 6.90 -14.68 -8.43
C THR A 33 7.37 -13.25 -8.40
N THR A 34 8.61 -13.02 -8.81
CA THR A 34 9.14 -11.68 -9.11
C THR A 34 8.49 -11.12 -10.37
N THR A 35 8.74 -9.86 -10.68
CA THR A 35 8.33 -9.21 -11.94
C THR A 35 8.99 -9.84 -13.17
N ALA A 36 10.11 -10.54 -13.01
CA ALA A 36 10.76 -11.38 -14.04
C ALA A 36 10.12 -12.77 -14.19
N GLY A 37 9.09 -13.12 -13.39
CA GLY A 37 8.47 -14.45 -13.42
C GLY A 37 9.21 -15.53 -12.64
N VAL A 38 10.28 -15.20 -11.91
CA VAL A 38 11.03 -16.18 -11.09
C VAL A 38 10.23 -16.51 -9.83
N ALA A 39 9.97 -17.80 -9.60
CA ALA A 39 9.33 -18.27 -8.38
C ALA A 39 10.26 -18.09 -7.17
N VAL A 40 9.75 -17.44 -6.10
CA VAL A 40 10.54 -17.12 -4.90
C VAL A 40 9.90 -17.57 -3.60
N ALA A 41 8.57 -17.77 -3.58
CA ALA A 41 7.89 -18.25 -2.39
C ALA A 41 6.65 -19.11 -2.71
N ARG A 42 6.20 -19.86 -1.71
CA ARG A 42 4.91 -20.55 -1.66
C ARG A 42 4.05 -19.91 -0.57
N LEU A 43 2.88 -19.41 -0.95
CA LEU A 43 1.91 -18.81 -0.05
C LEU A 43 0.81 -19.80 0.30
N SER A 44 0.66 -20.14 1.58
CA SER A 44 -0.39 -21.04 2.08
C SER A 44 -1.75 -20.34 2.06
N LEU A 45 -2.74 -20.87 1.32
CA LEU A 45 -4.09 -20.30 1.26
C LEU A 45 -5.04 -21.04 2.20
N VAL A 46 -5.54 -20.35 3.24
CA VAL A 46 -6.47 -20.94 4.21
C VAL A 46 -7.92 -20.93 3.69
N PRO A 47 -8.72 -21.97 4.00
CA PRO A 47 -10.13 -22.02 3.61
C PRO A 47 -11.01 -21.12 4.50
N PRO A 48 -12.22 -20.72 4.04
CA PRO A 48 -13.15 -19.87 4.82
C PRO A 48 -13.47 -20.41 6.23
N LEU A 49 -13.59 -21.73 6.40
CA LEU A 49 -13.84 -22.33 7.71
C LEU A 49 -12.70 -22.06 8.71
N TYR A 50 -11.44 -22.08 8.23
CA TYR A 50 -10.29 -21.74 9.08
C TYR A 50 -10.35 -20.26 9.49
N VAL A 51 -10.70 -19.38 8.54
CA VAL A 51 -10.90 -17.94 8.78
C VAL A 51 -11.94 -17.72 9.89
N SER A 52 -13.14 -18.26 9.72
CA SER A 52 -14.25 -18.10 10.67
C SER A 52 -13.87 -18.57 12.08
N ARG A 53 -13.23 -19.74 12.20
CA ARG A 53 -12.75 -20.27 13.49
C ARG A 53 -11.69 -19.37 14.12
N THR A 54 -10.76 -18.86 13.31
CA THR A 54 -9.67 -17.97 13.75
C THR A 54 -10.24 -16.65 14.32
N LEU A 55 -11.14 -15.99 13.59
CA LEU A 55 -11.76 -14.75 14.06
C LEU A 55 -12.67 -14.99 15.27
N GLY A 56 -13.35 -16.14 15.33
CA GLY A 56 -14.08 -16.58 16.50
C GLY A 56 -13.21 -16.76 17.76
N ALA A 57 -11.99 -17.28 17.61
CA ALA A 57 -11.02 -17.39 18.69
C ALA A 57 -10.49 -16.02 19.13
N GLN A 58 -10.16 -15.14 18.15
CA GLN A 58 -9.75 -13.75 18.41
C GLN A 58 -10.81 -12.99 19.21
N ARG A 59 -12.09 -13.13 18.87
CA ARG A 59 -13.19 -12.43 19.54
C ARG A 59 -13.31 -12.79 21.03
N LYS A 60 -12.96 -14.02 21.39
CA LYS A 60 -12.97 -14.51 22.77
C LYS A 60 -11.73 -14.09 23.59
N ALA A 61 -10.66 -13.70 22.91
CA ALA A 61 -9.42 -13.33 23.58
C ALA A 61 -9.51 -11.93 24.19
N ALA A 62 -9.13 -11.77 25.46
CA ALA A 62 -8.98 -10.45 26.06
C ALA A 62 -7.80 -9.69 25.42
N PRO A 63 -7.87 -8.38 25.20
CA PRO A 63 -6.73 -7.60 24.68
C PRO A 63 -5.62 -7.53 25.72
N LEU A 64 -4.37 -7.32 25.25
CA LEU A 64 -3.26 -6.98 26.14
C LEU A 64 -3.55 -5.66 26.88
N PRO A 65 -3.02 -5.49 28.11
CA PRO A 65 -3.07 -4.22 28.83
C PRO A 65 -2.46 -3.08 28.02
N PRO A 66 -2.91 -1.81 28.17
CA PRO A 66 -2.39 -0.69 27.40
C PRO A 66 -0.87 -0.50 27.48
N ALA A 67 -0.27 -0.67 28.66
CA ALA A 67 1.17 -0.53 28.85
C ALA A 67 1.95 -1.60 28.07
N ASP A 68 1.46 -2.86 28.08
CA ASP A 68 2.06 -3.98 27.38
C ASP A 68 1.94 -3.80 25.86
N ARG A 69 0.79 -3.28 25.36
CA ARG A 69 0.62 -2.94 23.93
C ARG A 69 1.61 -1.88 23.48
N ARG A 70 1.79 -0.82 24.27
CA ARG A 70 2.77 0.24 23.96
C ARG A 70 4.19 -0.33 23.85
N ALA A 71 4.60 -1.10 24.85
CA ALA A 71 5.92 -1.72 24.88
C ALA A 71 6.11 -2.73 23.73
N ALA A 72 5.11 -3.54 23.44
CA ALA A 72 5.16 -4.51 22.34
C ALA A 72 5.21 -3.84 20.97
N LEU A 73 4.47 -2.75 20.72
CA LEU A 73 4.53 -2.00 19.47
C LEU A 73 5.92 -1.38 19.24
N SER A 74 6.53 -0.80 20.27
CA SER A 74 7.89 -0.26 20.18
C SER A 74 8.90 -1.35 19.83
N ARG A 75 8.89 -2.49 20.57
CA ARG A 75 9.77 -3.63 20.27
C ARG A 75 9.50 -4.24 18.89
N ALA A 76 8.26 -4.24 18.44
CA ALA A 76 7.93 -4.76 17.11
C ALA A 76 8.56 -3.94 15.98
N ALA A 77 8.74 -2.62 16.17
CA ALA A 77 9.46 -1.78 15.23
C ALA A 77 10.93 -2.22 15.09
N GLU A 78 11.58 -2.47 16.22
CA GLU A 78 12.98 -2.96 16.26
C GLU A 78 13.09 -4.37 15.65
N VAL A 79 12.23 -5.30 16.05
CA VAL A 79 12.23 -6.66 15.48
C VAL A 79 11.95 -6.65 13.98
N PHE A 80 11.09 -5.74 13.50
CA PHE A 80 10.79 -5.62 12.07
C PHE A 80 12.00 -5.19 11.25
N THR A 81 12.85 -4.27 11.77
CA THR A 81 14.05 -3.77 11.09
C THR A 81 15.29 -4.61 11.35
N ASP A 82 15.48 -5.10 12.57
CA ASP A 82 16.75 -5.70 12.99
C ASP A 82 16.67 -7.24 13.06
N GLY A 83 15.45 -7.79 13.08
CA GLY A 83 15.25 -9.24 13.20
C GLY A 83 15.44 -9.99 11.89
N VAL A 84 15.92 -11.24 12.01
CA VAL A 84 15.88 -12.23 10.93
C VAL A 84 14.53 -12.96 10.98
N ILE A 85 13.68 -12.74 9.98
CA ILE A 85 12.33 -13.31 9.90
C ILE A 85 12.21 -14.14 8.63
N ALA A 86 11.78 -15.38 8.76
CA ALA A 86 11.71 -16.35 7.67
C ALA A 86 13.05 -16.48 6.91
N GLY A 87 14.18 -16.41 7.64
CA GLY A 87 15.52 -16.49 7.07
C GLY A 87 16.03 -15.21 6.39
N LEU A 88 15.24 -14.14 6.38
CA LEU A 88 15.59 -12.87 5.75
C LEU A 88 15.88 -11.80 6.80
N ASP A 89 17.06 -11.20 6.76
CA ASP A 89 17.31 -9.91 7.40
C ASP A 89 16.50 -8.79 6.70
N PHE A 90 16.66 -7.56 7.16
CA PHE A 90 15.88 -6.44 6.62
C PHE A 90 16.24 -6.12 5.16
N GLU A 91 17.51 -6.16 4.80
CA GLU A 91 17.97 -5.82 3.45
C GLU A 91 17.59 -6.93 2.43
N ALA A 92 17.75 -8.19 2.80
CA ALA A 92 17.29 -9.32 2.00
C ALA A 92 15.77 -9.31 1.79
N TYR A 93 15.00 -8.98 2.85
CA TYR A 93 13.55 -8.78 2.76
C TYR A 93 13.21 -7.62 1.82
N ALA A 94 13.82 -6.45 1.99
CA ALA A 94 13.52 -5.27 1.17
C ALA A 94 13.84 -5.53 -0.32
N GLY A 95 14.98 -6.16 -0.61
CA GLY A 95 15.36 -6.55 -1.96
C GLY A 95 14.40 -7.57 -2.58
N LEU A 96 13.94 -8.56 -1.81
CA LEU A 96 12.98 -9.55 -2.29
C LEU A 96 11.59 -8.91 -2.52
N ALA A 97 11.11 -8.08 -1.59
CA ALA A 97 9.85 -7.35 -1.72
C ALA A 97 9.85 -6.40 -2.93
N ALA A 98 10.98 -5.74 -3.20
CA ALA A 98 11.16 -4.91 -4.41
C ALA A 98 11.00 -5.74 -5.68
N ARG A 99 11.69 -6.87 -5.80
CA ARG A 99 11.59 -7.76 -6.98
C ARG A 99 10.19 -8.36 -7.17
N ILE A 100 9.45 -8.60 -6.09
CA ILE A 100 8.08 -9.14 -6.16
C ILE A 100 7.08 -8.04 -6.54
N SER A 101 7.12 -6.88 -5.87
CA SER A 101 6.17 -5.78 -6.09
C SER A 101 6.47 -4.99 -7.37
N GLY A 102 7.75 -4.97 -7.79
CA GLY A 102 8.27 -4.10 -8.83
C GLY A 102 8.56 -2.67 -8.37
N LEU A 103 8.38 -2.37 -7.08
CA LEU A 103 8.74 -1.08 -6.51
C LEU A 103 10.26 -1.00 -6.32
N PRO A 104 10.94 0.10 -6.72
CA PRO A 104 12.38 0.25 -6.53
C PRO A 104 12.86 -0.06 -5.10
N VAL A 105 14.01 -0.70 -4.97
CA VAL A 105 14.52 -1.20 -3.68
C VAL A 105 14.73 -0.09 -2.66
N ALA A 106 15.26 1.06 -3.07
CA ALA A 106 15.43 2.21 -2.17
C ALA A 106 14.09 2.73 -1.64
N ILE A 107 13.04 2.77 -2.51
CA ILE A 107 11.69 3.17 -2.13
C ILE A 107 11.05 2.11 -1.23
N THR A 108 11.21 0.82 -1.55
CA THR A 108 10.72 -0.29 -0.74
C THR A 108 11.32 -0.27 0.67
N ARG A 109 12.62 -0.07 0.77
CA ARG A 109 13.36 0.07 2.04
C ARG A 109 12.86 1.27 2.85
N ALA A 110 12.72 2.43 2.23
CA ALA A 110 12.21 3.64 2.88
C ALA A 110 10.76 3.46 3.37
N ALA A 111 9.89 2.86 2.55
CA ALA A 111 8.51 2.56 2.93
C ALA A 111 8.43 1.56 4.09
N ALA A 112 9.28 0.52 4.09
CA ALA A 112 9.37 -0.46 5.18
C ALA A 112 9.86 0.19 6.50
N ARG A 113 10.85 1.08 6.44
CA ARG A 113 11.27 1.86 7.61
C ARG A 113 10.15 2.78 8.11
N GLY A 114 9.39 3.39 7.19
CA GLY A 114 8.19 4.16 7.54
C GLY A 114 7.12 3.33 8.27
N VAL A 115 6.98 2.03 7.95
CA VAL A 115 6.12 1.09 8.69
C VAL A 115 6.64 0.88 10.12
N ALA A 116 7.96 0.68 10.30
CA ALA A 116 8.57 0.56 11.63
C ALA A 116 8.38 1.84 12.47
N ASP A 117 8.58 3.01 11.86
CA ASP A 117 8.32 4.30 12.52
C ASP A 117 6.85 4.45 12.90
N GLY A 118 5.93 3.99 12.05
CA GLY A 118 4.49 3.95 12.32
C GLY A 118 4.16 3.06 13.51
N LEU A 119 4.78 1.88 13.62
CA LEU A 119 4.65 0.97 14.76
C LEU A 119 5.08 1.63 16.07
N ALA A 120 6.29 2.21 16.09
CA ALA A 120 6.84 2.85 17.28
C ALA A 120 5.94 3.98 17.79
N ARG A 121 5.30 4.72 16.88
CA ARG A 121 4.43 5.86 17.21
C ARG A 121 2.94 5.54 17.29
N ALA A 122 2.52 4.29 16.96
CA ALA A 122 1.10 3.95 16.84
C ALA A 122 0.30 4.25 18.11
N PHE A 123 0.87 4.00 19.29
CA PHE A 123 0.17 4.23 20.56
C PHE A 123 -0.03 5.74 20.82
N ASP A 124 0.96 6.55 20.56
CA ASP A 124 0.88 8.01 20.77
C ASP A 124 0.01 8.70 19.71
N ALA A 125 0.03 8.21 18.47
CA ALA A 125 -0.87 8.67 17.42
C ALA A 125 -2.33 8.43 17.79
N VAL A 126 -2.66 7.26 18.31
CA VAL A 126 -4.01 6.93 18.78
C VAL A 126 -4.39 7.77 20.01
N ALA A 127 -3.47 7.97 20.96
CA ALA A 127 -3.72 8.79 22.15
C ALA A 127 -4.02 10.24 21.76
N SER A 128 -3.33 10.77 20.75
CA SER A 128 -3.55 12.14 20.24
C SER A 128 -4.91 12.31 19.53
N ALA A 129 -5.44 11.24 18.93
CA ALA A 129 -6.75 11.24 18.27
C ALA A 129 -7.93 11.14 19.26
N ARG A 130 -7.66 10.88 20.53
CA ARG A 130 -8.73 10.78 21.55
C ARG A 130 -9.39 12.16 21.75
N PRO A 131 -10.75 12.23 21.74
CA PRO A 131 -11.46 13.48 21.98
C PRO A 131 -11.07 14.13 23.31
N ALA A 132 -10.97 15.45 23.33
CA ALA A 132 -10.63 16.19 24.54
C ALA A 132 -11.64 15.87 25.67
N GLY A 133 -11.12 15.59 26.87
CA GLY A 133 -11.94 15.24 28.03
C GLY A 133 -12.42 13.79 28.08
N ALA A 134 -12.31 13.02 26.99
CA ALA A 134 -12.63 11.60 27.02
C ALA A 134 -11.53 10.78 27.72
N VAL A 135 -11.92 9.73 28.42
CA VAL A 135 -11.03 8.83 29.16
C VAL A 135 -11.09 7.41 28.59
N PRO A 136 -9.99 6.63 28.66
CA PRO A 136 -9.95 5.28 28.09
C PRO A 136 -10.44 4.19 29.04
N ASP A 137 -10.61 4.49 30.33
CA ASP A 137 -10.98 3.50 31.34
C ASP A 137 -12.22 3.98 32.12
N TRP A 138 -13.25 3.14 32.19
CA TRP A 138 -14.49 3.42 32.88
C TRP A 138 -14.33 3.58 34.42
N ARG A 139 -13.23 3.11 34.98
CA ARG A 139 -12.88 3.26 36.39
C ARG A 139 -12.35 4.64 36.75
N GLU A 140 -11.97 5.45 35.77
CA GLU A 140 -11.52 6.79 36.05
C GLU A 140 -12.61 7.67 36.68
N PRO A 141 -12.28 8.45 37.74
CA PRO A 141 -13.26 9.28 38.46
C PRO A 141 -14.06 10.21 37.58
N ARG A 142 -13.45 10.69 36.48
CA ARG A 142 -14.11 11.57 35.51
C ARG A 142 -15.35 10.97 34.86
N VAL A 143 -15.40 9.66 34.68
CA VAL A 143 -16.60 8.98 34.16
C VAL A 143 -17.78 9.15 35.09
N ARG A 144 -17.54 9.04 36.42
CA ARG A 144 -18.59 9.24 37.45
C ARG A 144 -19.08 10.69 37.51
N ALA A 145 -18.23 11.63 37.13
CA ALA A 145 -18.57 13.05 37.05
C ALA A 145 -19.19 13.44 35.69
N GLY A 146 -19.63 12.47 34.88
CA GLY A 146 -20.23 12.72 33.55
C GLY A 146 -19.24 12.89 32.41
N GLY A 147 -17.97 12.51 32.59
CA GLY A 147 -16.97 12.51 31.53
C GLY A 147 -17.24 11.45 30.48
N ALA A 148 -16.82 11.70 29.23
CA ALA A 148 -16.98 10.77 28.12
C ALA A 148 -15.99 9.60 28.23
N LEU A 149 -16.46 8.39 27.94
CA LEU A 149 -15.63 7.19 27.82
C LEU A 149 -15.31 6.91 26.36
N TRP A 150 -14.02 6.80 26.02
CA TRP A 150 -13.58 6.44 24.70
C TRP A 150 -13.33 4.93 24.62
N VAL A 151 -14.21 4.23 23.89
CA VAL A 151 -14.19 2.76 23.78
C VAL A 151 -14.05 2.29 22.36
N ARG A 152 -13.56 1.06 22.17
CA ARG A 152 -13.53 0.38 20.88
C ARG A 152 -14.96 0.05 20.41
N ARG A 153 -15.15 0.10 19.09
CA ARG A 153 -16.41 -0.32 18.44
C ARG A 153 -16.38 -1.82 18.08
N GLY A 154 -15.87 -2.66 18.91
CA GLY A 154 -15.79 -4.11 18.66
C GLY A 154 -14.47 -4.71 19.09
N GLU A 155 -14.22 -5.95 18.69
CA GLU A 155 -13.11 -6.76 19.16
C GLU A 155 -12.08 -7.08 18.09
N VAL A 156 -12.53 -7.35 16.86
CA VAL A 156 -11.69 -7.78 15.74
C VAL A 156 -11.66 -6.74 14.64
N PHE A 157 -10.46 -6.36 14.22
CA PHE A 157 -10.20 -5.46 13.09
C PHE A 157 -9.57 -6.25 11.95
N ALA A 158 -10.22 -6.26 10.79
CA ALA A 158 -9.70 -6.91 9.60
C ALA A 158 -8.91 -5.96 8.70
N VAL A 159 -7.94 -6.48 7.97
CA VAL A 159 -7.16 -5.75 6.98
C VAL A 159 -7.07 -6.55 5.70
N HIS A 160 -7.51 -5.97 4.58
CA HIS A 160 -7.16 -6.46 3.25
C HIS A 160 -6.09 -5.54 2.65
N ALA A 161 -4.84 -6.00 2.69
CA ALA A 161 -3.71 -5.21 2.25
C ALA A 161 -3.60 -5.16 0.71
N ALA A 162 -3.12 -4.05 0.17
CA ALA A 162 -2.70 -3.95 -1.23
C ALA A 162 -1.29 -4.53 -1.42
N GLY A 163 -0.88 -4.73 -2.68
CA GLY A 163 0.42 -5.29 -3.04
C GLY A 163 1.30 -4.34 -3.86
N ASN A 164 1.15 -3.04 -3.64
CA ASN A 164 1.94 -2.00 -4.28
C ASN A 164 3.13 -1.51 -3.43
N GLY A 165 3.42 -2.20 -2.33
CA GLY A 165 4.60 -1.95 -1.50
C GLY A 165 4.31 -1.96 0.00
N PRO A 166 5.35 -1.85 0.85
CA PRO A 166 5.22 -1.93 2.32
C PRO A 166 4.35 -0.86 2.94
N GLY A 167 4.29 0.35 2.35
CA GLY A 167 3.62 1.52 2.95
C GLY A 167 2.15 1.31 3.32
N VAL A 168 1.44 0.40 2.65
CA VAL A 168 0.03 0.06 2.97
C VAL A 168 -0.14 -0.54 4.36
N HIS A 169 0.94 -1.00 4.98
CA HIS A 169 0.94 -1.60 6.31
C HIS A 169 1.19 -0.58 7.44
N GLY A 170 1.38 0.71 7.13
CA GLY A 170 1.74 1.73 8.12
C GLY A 170 0.59 2.15 9.06
N LEU A 171 -0.67 2.02 8.64
CA LEU A 171 -1.82 2.54 9.41
C LEU A 171 -2.47 1.53 10.34
N TRP A 172 -2.67 0.30 9.91
CA TRP A 172 -3.46 -0.68 10.65
C TRP A 172 -2.87 -1.13 12.00
N PRO A 173 -1.55 -1.01 12.31
CA PRO A 173 -1.06 -1.28 13.65
C PRO A 173 -1.68 -0.40 14.73
N GLN A 174 -2.23 0.76 14.38
CA GLN A 174 -2.98 1.61 15.31
C GLN A 174 -4.20 0.89 15.91
N ALA A 175 -4.79 -0.07 15.20
CA ALA A 175 -5.88 -0.88 15.75
C ALA A 175 -5.40 -1.74 16.94
N LEU A 176 -4.15 -2.26 16.91
CA LEU A 176 -3.56 -2.94 18.09
C LEU A 176 -3.36 -1.96 19.25
N ALA A 177 -2.91 -0.74 18.99
CA ALA A 177 -2.78 0.29 20.02
C ALA A 177 -4.13 0.59 20.70
N LEU A 178 -5.22 0.59 19.94
CA LEU A 178 -6.59 0.68 20.47
C LEU A 178 -7.06 -0.58 21.20
N GLY A 179 -6.37 -1.72 21.01
CA GLY A 179 -6.67 -2.99 21.66
C GLY A 179 -7.59 -3.91 20.86
N TYR A 180 -7.77 -3.67 19.56
CA TYR A 180 -8.37 -4.65 18.66
C TYR A 180 -7.42 -5.84 18.47
N ARG A 181 -7.96 -7.02 18.14
CA ARG A 181 -7.21 -8.13 17.55
C ARG A 181 -7.22 -7.94 16.05
N LEU A 182 -6.10 -8.23 15.41
CA LEU A 182 -5.92 -8.03 13.97
C LEU A 182 -6.04 -9.32 13.18
N ALA A 183 -6.79 -9.27 12.07
CA ALA A 183 -6.80 -10.30 11.05
C ALA A 183 -6.31 -9.71 9.73
N VAL A 184 -5.07 -10.03 9.35
CA VAL A 184 -4.42 -9.46 8.17
C VAL A 184 -4.48 -10.44 7.02
N ARG A 185 -5.20 -10.09 5.96
CA ARG A 185 -5.12 -10.74 4.65
C ARG A 185 -4.12 -10.00 3.77
N PRO A 186 -3.00 -10.63 3.40
CA PRO A 186 -2.04 -10.01 2.51
C PRO A 186 -2.58 -9.91 1.08
N SER A 187 -1.95 -9.04 0.28
CA SER A 187 -2.01 -9.17 -1.17
C SER A 187 -1.23 -10.42 -1.61
N ARG A 188 -1.73 -11.12 -2.62
CA ARG A 188 -1.00 -12.23 -3.25
C ARG A 188 0.18 -11.73 -4.09
N ARG A 189 0.19 -10.45 -4.45
CA ARG A 189 1.28 -9.82 -5.23
C ARG A 189 2.50 -9.46 -4.38
N GLU A 190 2.32 -9.05 -3.13
CA GLU A 190 3.39 -8.79 -2.16
C GLU A 190 2.92 -9.26 -0.78
N PRO A 191 3.11 -10.54 -0.44
CA PRO A 191 2.68 -11.09 0.84
C PRO A 191 3.74 -10.97 1.95
N LEU A 192 5.01 -10.66 1.61
CA LEU A 192 6.14 -10.72 2.55
C LEU A 192 6.01 -9.69 3.67
N THR A 193 5.65 -8.45 3.35
CA THR A 193 5.57 -7.38 4.34
C THR A 193 4.56 -7.69 5.43
N GLY A 194 3.37 -8.17 5.04
CA GLY A 194 2.35 -8.56 6.01
C GLY A 194 2.79 -9.71 6.92
N HIS A 195 3.45 -10.72 6.35
CA HIS A 195 4.00 -11.86 7.09
C HIS A 195 5.08 -11.40 8.07
N ARG A 196 6.08 -10.63 7.60
CA ARG A 196 7.16 -10.09 8.42
C ARG A 196 6.61 -9.25 9.58
N LEU A 197 5.63 -8.39 9.30
CA LEU A 197 5.07 -7.49 10.31
C LEU A 197 4.28 -8.24 11.39
N VAL A 198 3.43 -9.21 11.02
CA VAL A 198 2.71 -10.03 12.00
C VAL A 198 3.67 -10.89 12.81
N THR A 199 4.72 -11.44 12.19
CA THR A 199 5.77 -12.18 12.91
C THR A 199 6.52 -11.29 13.90
N ALA A 200 6.91 -10.08 13.49
CA ALA A 200 7.58 -9.12 14.38
C ALA A 200 6.71 -8.73 15.58
N LEU A 201 5.40 -8.50 15.36
CA LEU A 201 4.45 -8.23 16.43
C LEU A 201 4.40 -9.39 17.45
N ARG A 202 4.34 -10.63 16.97
CA ARG A 202 4.32 -11.82 17.84
C ARG A 202 5.62 -11.99 18.63
N GLN A 203 6.77 -11.83 17.98
CA GLN A 203 8.08 -11.89 18.65
C GLN A 203 8.26 -10.77 19.67
N ALA A 204 7.62 -9.63 19.47
CA ALA A 204 7.65 -8.49 20.37
C ALA A 204 6.71 -8.59 21.58
N GLY A 205 5.87 -9.63 21.66
CA GLY A 205 5.01 -9.91 22.82
C GLY A 205 3.50 -9.84 22.59
N PHE A 206 3.04 -9.60 21.37
CA PHE A 206 1.67 -9.90 21.01
C PHE A 206 1.47 -11.41 20.92
N ARG A 207 0.38 -11.90 21.49
CA ARG A 207 0.07 -13.34 21.46
C ARG A 207 -0.42 -13.76 20.06
N PRO A 208 -0.38 -15.05 19.73
CA PRO A 208 -0.87 -15.53 18.43
C PRO A 208 -2.28 -15.06 18.06
N GLN A 209 -3.19 -14.97 19.04
CA GLN A 209 -4.56 -14.50 18.82
C GLN A 209 -4.69 -12.98 18.70
N ASP A 210 -3.70 -12.19 19.10
CA ASP A 210 -3.77 -10.72 18.98
C ASP A 210 -3.53 -10.23 17.54
N ALA A 211 -2.71 -10.98 16.77
CA ALA A 211 -2.44 -10.67 15.38
C ALA A 211 -2.28 -11.96 14.56
N VAL A 212 -3.15 -12.14 13.56
CA VAL A 212 -3.12 -13.29 12.65
C VAL A 212 -2.85 -12.84 11.22
N TYR A 213 -2.18 -13.71 10.46
CA TYR A 213 -1.91 -13.53 9.03
C TYR A 213 -2.60 -14.64 8.26
N LEU A 214 -3.58 -14.27 7.42
CA LEU A 214 -4.51 -15.18 6.79
C LEU A 214 -4.51 -15.00 5.27
N PRO A 215 -3.52 -15.52 4.55
CA PRO A 215 -3.58 -15.58 3.09
C PRO A 215 -4.76 -16.48 2.70
N THR A 216 -5.60 -16.01 1.79
CA THR A 216 -6.80 -16.74 1.37
C THR A 216 -7.25 -16.28 0.00
N ASP A 217 -8.15 -17.01 -0.62
CA ASP A 217 -8.83 -16.66 -1.85
C ASP A 217 -9.93 -15.60 -1.63
N HIS A 218 -10.76 -15.36 -2.65
CA HIS A 218 -11.84 -14.38 -2.56
C HIS A 218 -12.94 -14.79 -1.57
N ALA A 219 -13.26 -16.08 -1.49
CA ALA A 219 -14.30 -16.57 -0.58
C ALA A 219 -13.84 -16.41 0.88
N GLY A 220 -12.58 -16.75 1.19
CA GLY A 220 -12.02 -16.51 2.52
C GLY A 220 -11.84 -15.02 2.83
N ALA A 221 -11.57 -14.19 1.81
CA ALA A 221 -11.53 -12.74 1.97
C ALA A 221 -12.89 -12.16 2.41
N ASP A 222 -13.97 -12.59 1.75
CA ASP A 222 -15.32 -12.17 2.11
C ASP A 222 -15.69 -12.65 3.52
N GLU A 223 -15.29 -13.87 3.91
CA GLU A 223 -15.48 -14.40 5.28
C GLU A 223 -14.72 -13.58 6.33
N ILE A 224 -13.49 -13.09 6.02
CA ILE A 224 -12.74 -12.21 6.94
C ILE A 224 -13.54 -10.94 7.25
N ILE A 225 -14.08 -10.27 6.23
CA ILE A 225 -14.85 -9.03 6.41
C ILE A 225 -16.16 -9.32 7.14
N ALA A 226 -16.89 -10.37 6.76
CA ALA A 226 -18.15 -10.74 7.41
C ALA A 226 -18.00 -11.13 8.88
N SER A 227 -16.83 -11.67 9.26
CA SER A 227 -16.55 -12.12 10.64
C SER A 227 -15.85 -11.06 11.49
N ALA A 228 -15.42 -9.93 10.94
CA ALA A 228 -14.79 -8.83 11.68
C ALA A 228 -15.85 -7.82 12.18
N ASP A 229 -15.47 -6.98 13.16
CA ASP A 229 -16.33 -5.90 13.66
C ASP A 229 -16.06 -4.58 12.92
N LEU A 230 -14.81 -4.39 12.48
CA LEU A 230 -14.37 -3.31 11.63
C LEU A 230 -13.34 -3.83 10.62
N ALA A 231 -13.23 -3.19 9.48
CA ALA A 231 -12.25 -3.55 8.47
C ALA A 231 -11.60 -2.34 7.81
N MET A 232 -10.37 -2.51 7.35
CA MET A 232 -9.68 -1.62 6.43
C MET A 232 -9.36 -2.39 5.15
N VAL A 233 -9.87 -1.91 4.02
CA VAL A 233 -9.75 -2.61 2.74
C VAL A 233 -9.09 -1.70 1.71
N TYR A 234 -8.05 -2.19 1.06
CA TYR A 234 -7.41 -1.53 -0.06
C TYR A 234 -7.86 -2.17 -1.38
N GLY A 235 -8.19 -1.35 -2.38
CA GLY A 235 -8.57 -1.88 -3.68
C GLY A 235 -8.98 -0.84 -4.70
N GLY A 236 -9.23 -1.28 -5.93
CA GLY A 236 -9.72 -0.42 -7.00
C GLY A 236 -11.21 -0.04 -6.84
N GLN A 237 -11.75 0.70 -7.81
CA GLN A 237 -13.12 1.26 -7.73
C GLN A 237 -14.19 0.21 -7.42
N ARG A 238 -14.09 -1.01 -7.97
CA ARG A 238 -15.04 -2.10 -7.64
C ARG A 238 -15.08 -2.48 -6.15
N VAL A 239 -13.96 -2.32 -5.43
CA VAL A 239 -13.91 -2.55 -3.98
C VAL A 239 -14.55 -1.39 -3.24
N VAL A 240 -14.32 -0.16 -3.70
CA VAL A 240 -15.01 1.04 -3.18
C VAL A 240 -16.52 0.85 -3.30
N ASP A 241 -17.02 0.53 -4.50
CA ASP A 241 -18.45 0.35 -4.77
C ASP A 241 -19.05 -0.78 -3.91
N LYS A 242 -18.32 -1.88 -3.72
CA LYS A 242 -18.77 -3.03 -2.92
C LYS A 242 -19.03 -2.67 -1.46
N TYR A 243 -18.20 -1.80 -0.87
CA TYR A 243 -18.25 -1.48 0.56
C TYR A 243 -18.70 -0.04 0.86
N ALA A 244 -19.06 0.76 -0.14
CA ALA A 244 -19.41 2.18 0.01
C ALA A 244 -20.51 2.46 1.06
N ALA A 245 -21.46 1.54 1.22
CA ALA A 245 -22.57 1.67 2.15
C ALA A 245 -22.31 1.01 3.53
N ASP A 246 -21.19 0.36 3.72
CA ASP A 246 -20.88 -0.35 4.97
C ASP A 246 -20.07 0.55 5.93
N PRO A 247 -20.65 1.09 7.01
CA PRO A 247 -19.97 1.97 7.95
C PRO A 247 -18.93 1.23 8.83
N ALA A 248 -18.84 -0.08 8.73
CA ALA A 248 -17.84 -0.88 9.42
C ALA A 248 -16.56 -1.08 8.56
N VAL A 249 -16.57 -0.66 7.29
CA VAL A 249 -15.45 -0.84 6.38
C VAL A 249 -14.84 0.51 5.99
N ILE A 250 -13.59 0.69 6.34
CA ILE A 250 -12.76 1.83 5.89
C ILE A 250 -12.16 1.44 4.54
N VAL A 251 -12.62 2.09 3.47
CA VAL A 251 -12.16 1.78 2.12
C VAL A 251 -11.06 2.74 1.70
N ASN A 252 -9.90 2.19 1.34
CA ASN A 252 -8.80 2.91 0.69
C ASN A 252 -8.85 2.58 -0.81
N GLY A 253 -9.47 3.47 -1.56
CA GLY A 253 -9.68 3.35 -3.00
C GLY A 253 -8.50 3.84 -3.84
N PRO A 254 -8.70 4.00 -5.16
CA PRO A 254 -7.73 4.59 -6.05
C PRO A 254 -7.32 5.99 -5.65
N GLY A 255 -6.07 6.35 -5.93
CA GLY A 255 -5.54 7.69 -5.73
C GLY A 255 -6.24 8.74 -6.59
N ARG A 256 -6.57 9.88 -5.99
CA ARG A 256 -7.21 11.02 -6.67
C ARG A 256 -6.60 12.34 -6.23
N SER A 257 -5.33 12.31 -5.82
CA SER A 257 -4.64 13.52 -5.35
C SER A 257 -4.43 14.49 -6.51
N LYS A 258 -4.68 15.75 -6.26
CA LYS A 258 -4.53 16.82 -7.25
C LYS A 258 -3.75 17.98 -6.64
N ILE A 259 -3.02 18.70 -7.49
CA ILE A 259 -2.37 19.94 -7.13
C ILE A 259 -3.09 21.05 -7.89
N ALA A 260 -3.62 22.04 -7.16
CA ALA A 260 -4.19 23.25 -7.72
C ALA A 260 -3.23 24.42 -7.46
N ILE A 261 -2.82 25.12 -8.52
CA ILE A 261 -1.97 26.29 -8.47
C ILE A 261 -2.81 27.48 -8.95
N THR A 262 -2.92 28.51 -8.11
CA THR A 262 -3.67 29.72 -8.42
C THR A 262 -2.81 30.71 -9.22
N ALA A 263 -3.47 31.68 -9.88
CA ALA A 263 -2.79 32.69 -10.70
C ALA A 263 -1.82 33.60 -9.90
N GLU A 264 -2.04 33.71 -8.59
CA GLU A 264 -1.17 34.50 -7.71
C GLU A 264 0.17 33.82 -7.41
N GLN A 265 0.26 32.50 -7.63
CA GLN A 265 1.45 31.70 -7.35
C GLN A 265 2.27 31.49 -8.64
N ASP A 266 3.54 31.84 -8.64
CA ASP A 266 4.43 31.40 -9.72
C ASP A 266 4.62 29.88 -9.66
N TRP A 267 4.12 29.19 -10.65
CA TRP A 267 4.21 27.72 -10.74
C TRP A 267 5.66 27.22 -10.71
N ARG A 268 6.64 28.06 -11.11
CA ARG A 268 8.06 27.69 -11.11
C ARG A 268 8.57 27.40 -9.68
N GLU A 269 8.07 28.14 -8.71
CA GLU A 269 8.37 27.92 -7.29
C GLU A 269 7.77 26.61 -6.76
N CYS A 270 6.71 26.10 -7.41
CA CYS A 270 6.04 24.86 -7.05
C CYS A 270 6.54 23.64 -7.84
N LEU A 271 7.40 23.83 -8.84
CA LEU A 271 7.77 22.76 -9.79
C LEU A 271 8.34 21.51 -9.09
N ASP A 272 9.24 21.69 -8.12
CA ASP A 272 9.85 20.57 -7.40
C ASP A 272 8.80 19.78 -6.60
N VAL A 273 7.83 20.48 -5.99
CA VAL A 273 6.72 19.85 -5.27
C VAL A 273 5.83 19.08 -6.23
N VAL A 274 5.55 19.62 -7.41
CA VAL A 274 4.74 18.95 -8.44
C VAL A 274 5.45 17.67 -8.91
N VAL A 275 6.72 17.78 -9.30
CA VAL A 275 7.51 16.64 -9.78
C VAL A 275 7.63 15.55 -8.72
N ASP A 276 7.95 15.92 -7.47
CA ASP A 276 8.03 14.99 -6.34
C ASP A 276 6.66 14.32 -6.08
N SER A 277 5.57 15.08 -6.10
CA SER A 277 4.23 14.53 -5.87
C SER A 277 3.79 13.52 -6.95
N VAL A 278 4.29 13.66 -8.18
CA VAL A 278 4.01 12.70 -9.26
C VAL A 278 4.92 11.48 -9.18
N ALA A 279 6.23 11.66 -8.96
CA ALA A 279 7.24 10.61 -9.11
C ALA A 279 7.56 9.88 -7.80
N ARG A 280 7.31 10.48 -6.63
CA ARG A 280 7.57 9.87 -5.33
C ARG A 280 6.91 8.49 -5.23
N HIS A 281 7.51 7.57 -4.50
CA HIS A 281 7.04 6.19 -4.38
C HIS A 281 6.89 5.45 -5.73
N GLY A 282 7.68 5.86 -6.75
CA GLY A 282 7.58 5.30 -8.11
C GLY A 282 6.25 5.62 -8.81
N GLY A 283 5.51 6.63 -8.36
CA GLY A 283 4.17 6.93 -8.85
C GLY A 283 3.11 5.86 -8.52
N MET A 284 3.43 4.91 -7.62
CA MET A 284 2.57 3.76 -7.31
C MET A 284 1.68 3.95 -6.09
N ALA A 285 1.85 5.02 -5.32
CA ALA A 285 1.06 5.26 -4.12
C ALA A 285 -0.20 6.08 -4.43
N CYS A 286 -1.31 5.75 -3.77
CA CYS A 286 -2.58 6.48 -3.92
C CYS A 286 -2.51 7.95 -3.50
N VAL A 287 -1.42 8.37 -2.86
CA VAL A 287 -1.15 9.77 -2.51
C VAL A 287 -0.42 10.55 -3.61
N ASN A 288 0.06 9.88 -4.67
CA ASN A 288 0.69 10.56 -5.80
C ASN A 288 -0.33 11.44 -6.53
N ALA A 289 0.12 12.60 -7.01
CA ALA A 289 -0.72 13.49 -7.79
C ALA A 289 -1.06 12.88 -9.15
N THR A 290 -2.35 12.70 -9.41
CA THR A 290 -2.87 12.24 -10.72
C THR A 290 -3.08 13.41 -11.67
N ALA A 291 -3.30 14.61 -11.13
CA ALA A 291 -3.55 15.81 -11.95
C ALA A 291 -2.96 17.08 -11.32
N VAL A 292 -2.60 18.01 -12.21
CA VAL A 292 -2.21 19.39 -11.86
C VAL A 292 -3.13 20.35 -12.60
N LEU A 293 -3.74 21.25 -11.84
CA LEU A 293 -4.64 22.29 -12.34
C LEU A 293 -3.98 23.64 -12.13
N TYR A 294 -3.79 24.42 -13.19
CA TYR A 294 -3.18 25.75 -13.11
C TYR A 294 -4.16 26.82 -13.56
N GLU A 295 -4.32 27.87 -12.74
CA GLU A 295 -5.13 29.05 -13.08
C GLU A 295 -4.36 29.96 -14.04
N GLY A 296 -4.20 29.52 -15.30
CA GLY A 296 -3.44 30.15 -16.37
C GLY A 296 -3.21 29.20 -17.52
N ASP A 297 -2.25 29.53 -18.39
CA ASP A 297 -1.83 28.61 -19.47
C ASP A 297 -1.07 27.41 -18.89
N PRO A 298 -1.62 26.16 -18.96
CA PRO A 298 -0.96 25.00 -18.40
C PRO A 298 0.24 24.50 -19.20
N ALA A 299 0.40 24.92 -20.47
CA ALA A 299 1.39 24.34 -21.37
C ALA A 299 2.85 24.55 -20.91
N PRO A 300 3.28 25.75 -20.42
CA PRO A 300 4.64 25.93 -19.93
C PRO A 300 4.94 25.11 -18.66
N LEU A 301 3.98 25.00 -17.75
CA LEU A 301 4.10 24.17 -16.56
C LEU A 301 4.24 22.68 -16.93
N ALA A 302 3.38 22.19 -17.81
CA ALA A 302 3.41 20.81 -18.27
C ALA A 302 4.72 20.46 -18.98
N ALA A 303 5.25 21.38 -19.80
CA ALA A 303 6.55 21.21 -20.45
C ALA A 303 7.70 21.09 -19.45
N ALA A 304 7.72 21.94 -18.42
CA ALA A 304 8.73 21.89 -17.37
C ALA A 304 8.64 20.61 -16.52
N VAL A 305 7.42 20.14 -16.20
CA VAL A 305 7.20 18.85 -15.52
C VAL A 305 7.68 17.69 -16.38
N ALA A 306 7.36 17.71 -17.70
CA ALA A 306 7.80 16.68 -18.64
C ALA A 306 9.33 16.61 -18.76
N GLU A 307 10.01 17.76 -18.86
CA GLU A 307 11.47 17.83 -18.89
C GLU A 307 12.11 17.19 -17.63
N ARG A 308 11.61 17.53 -16.46
CA ARG A 308 12.12 17.01 -15.18
C ARG A 308 11.89 15.49 -15.05
N LEU A 309 10.70 15.01 -15.40
CA LEU A 309 10.37 13.59 -15.34
C LEU A 309 11.08 12.76 -16.41
N ALA A 310 11.38 13.32 -17.57
CA ALA A 310 12.13 12.64 -18.65
C ALA A 310 13.57 12.29 -18.26
N ALA A 311 14.14 13.00 -17.29
CA ALA A 311 15.49 12.72 -16.78
C ALA A 311 15.58 11.45 -15.91
N ILE A 312 14.45 10.83 -15.54
CA ILE A 312 14.43 9.63 -14.71
C ILE A 312 14.77 8.41 -15.57
N GLU A 313 15.89 7.75 -15.25
CA GLU A 313 16.36 6.57 -15.99
C GLU A 313 15.50 5.33 -15.69
N PRO A 314 15.17 4.52 -16.71
CA PRO A 314 14.55 3.22 -16.52
C PRO A 314 15.60 2.18 -16.09
N LEU A 315 15.60 1.80 -14.83
CA LEU A 315 16.52 0.86 -14.20
C LEU A 315 15.76 -0.34 -13.62
N PRO A 316 16.42 -1.51 -13.44
CA PRO A 316 15.86 -2.64 -12.69
C PRO A 316 15.47 -2.23 -11.26
N ALA A 317 14.45 -2.88 -10.69
CA ALA A 317 13.92 -2.52 -9.36
C ALA A 317 14.94 -2.69 -8.21
N ASP A 318 15.96 -3.54 -8.39
CA ASP A 318 17.03 -3.79 -7.44
C ASP A 318 18.26 -2.86 -7.61
N ASP A 319 18.28 -1.98 -8.60
CA ASP A 319 19.27 -0.89 -8.68
C ASP A 319 18.93 0.19 -7.64
N GLU A 320 19.92 0.59 -6.84
CA GLU A 320 19.75 1.60 -5.78
C GLU A 320 19.34 2.99 -6.32
N ARG A 321 19.61 3.27 -7.58
CA ARG A 321 19.25 4.53 -8.25
C ARG A 321 17.86 4.46 -8.88
N ALA A 322 17.23 3.28 -8.92
CA ALA A 322 15.93 3.13 -9.55
C ALA A 322 14.88 3.99 -8.86
N MET A 323 14.09 4.68 -9.67
CA MET A 323 12.96 5.50 -9.24
C MET A 323 11.63 5.06 -9.88
N LEU A 324 11.70 4.28 -10.97
CA LEU A 324 10.52 3.85 -11.72
C LEU A 324 10.11 2.42 -11.36
N PRO A 325 8.82 2.12 -11.35
CA PRO A 325 8.34 0.78 -11.09
C PRO A 325 8.63 -0.16 -12.27
N THR A 326 8.81 -1.44 -11.96
CA THR A 326 8.95 -2.51 -12.96
C THR A 326 7.73 -3.42 -12.96
N LEU A 327 7.39 -3.94 -14.13
CA LEU A 327 6.32 -4.90 -14.33
C LEU A 327 6.77 -6.02 -15.28
N PRO A 328 6.09 -7.19 -15.28
CA PRO A 328 6.21 -8.13 -16.38
C PRO A 328 5.93 -7.45 -17.72
N LEU A 329 6.80 -7.63 -18.71
CA LEU A 329 6.72 -6.95 -20.01
C LEU A 329 5.33 -7.04 -20.68
N PRO A 330 4.61 -8.19 -20.70
CA PRO A 330 3.28 -8.24 -21.29
C PRO A 330 2.28 -7.32 -20.56
N ARG A 331 2.40 -7.20 -19.23
CA ARG A 331 1.54 -6.34 -18.42
C ARG A 331 1.86 -4.85 -18.65
N ALA A 332 3.14 -4.51 -18.77
CA ALA A 332 3.58 -3.17 -19.09
C ALA A 332 3.01 -2.70 -20.45
N ARG A 333 3.05 -3.57 -21.47
CA ARG A 333 2.45 -3.31 -22.79
C ARG A 333 0.93 -3.12 -22.73
N THR A 334 0.24 -3.97 -21.97
CA THR A 334 -1.22 -3.82 -21.76
C THR A 334 -1.56 -2.48 -21.13
N LEU A 335 -0.77 -2.04 -20.14
CA LEU A 335 -0.97 -0.77 -19.47
C LEU A 335 -0.68 0.43 -20.38
N ALA A 336 0.37 0.35 -21.18
CA ALA A 336 0.68 1.39 -22.19
C ALA A 336 -0.43 1.53 -23.24
N ASN A 337 -0.99 0.42 -23.73
CA ASN A 337 -2.14 0.44 -24.65
C ASN A 337 -3.39 1.04 -23.98
N TYR A 338 -3.61 0.74 -22.71
CA TYR A 338 -4.72 1.33 -21.95
C TYR A 338 -4.55 2.84 -21.79
N LEU A 339 -3.33 3.32 -21.44
CA LEU A 339 -3.04 4.75 -21.37
C LEU A 339 -3.25 5.43 -22.74
N ALA A 340 -2.72 4.85 -23.83
CA ALA A 340 -2.86 5.41 -25.17
C ALA A 340 -4.35 5.56 -25.57
N ALA A 341 -5.18 4.56 -25.25
CA ALA A 341 -6.62 4.62 -25.51
C ALA A 341 -7.32 5.73 -24.68
N LYS A 342 -6.94 5.89 -23.40
CA LYS A 342 -7.51 6.93 -22.53
C LYS A 342 -7.01 8.33 -22.92
N ALA A 343 -5.79 8.46 -23.35
CA ALA A 343 -5.16 9.74 -23.72
C ALA A 343 -5.47 10.21 -25.14
N ALA A 344 -6.36 9.55 -25.90
CA ALA A 344 -6.61 9.84 -27.30
C ALA A 344 -7.05 11.30 -27.59
N GLY A 345 -7.64 12.01 -26.63
CA GLY A 345 -8.05 13.42 -26.72
C GLY A 345 -7.09 14.40 -26.05
N ALA A 346 -5.98 13.93 -25.49
CA ALA A 346 -4.99 14.76 -24.79
C ALA A 346 -3.75 14.99 -25.63
N THR A 347 -3.01 16.06 -25.35
CA THR A 347 -1.70 16.32 -25.98
C THR A 347 -0.59 15.69 -25.14
N PRO A 348 0.10 14.63 -25.60
CA PRO A 348 1.20 14.04 -24.89
C PRO A 348 2.45 14.93 -25.00
N LEU A 349 3.05 15.28 -23.87
CA LEU A 349 4.36 15.94 -23.82
C LEU A 349 5.48 14.96 -23.45
N LEU A 350 5.13 13.89 -22.72
CA LEU A 350 6.05 12.80 -22.37
C LEU A 350 5.25 11.49 -22.35
N GLY A 351 5.92 10.40 -22.70
CA GLY A 351 5.38 9.05 -22.59
C GLY A 351 4.76 8.53 -23.87
N ALA A 352 3.82 9.21 -24.52
CA ALA A 352 3.18 8.79 -25.76
C ALA A 352 3.27 7.26 -26.02
N ASP A 353 4.10 6.83 -26.97
CA ASP A 353 4.39 5.43 -27.30
C ASP A 353 5.66 4.87 -26.59
N GLN A 354 6.32 5.67 -25.73
CA GLN A 354 7.61 5.33 -25.11
C GLN A 354 7.52 4.99 -23.61
N VAL A 355 6.34 4.75 -23.10
CA VAL A 355 6.13 4.42 -21.66
C VAL A 355 6.84 3.12 -21.26
N VAL A 356 6.93 2.13 -22.16
CA VAL A 356 7.54 0.83 -21.86
C VAL A 356 9.04 0.85 -22.19
N ALA A 357 9.88 0.70 -21.18
CA ALA A 357 11.31 0.44 -21.33
C ALA A 357 11.58 -1.04 -21.04
N ASP A 358 11.84 -1.83 -22.07
CA ASP A 358 12.21 -3.23 -21.93
C ASP A 358 13.59 -3.33 -21.25
N LEU A 359 13.65 -4.00 -20.10
CA LEU A 359 14.88 -4.19 -19.32
C LEU A 359 15.56 -5.53 -19.61
N GLY A 360 14.99 -6.34 -20.50
CA GLY A 360 15.38 -7.73 -20.69
C GLY A 360 14.71 -8.65 -19.64
N ASP A 361 14.98 -9.94 -19.71
CA ASP A 361 14.48 -10.98 -18.78
C ASP A 361 12.97 -10.96 -18.55
N GLY A 362 12.20 -10.46 -19.52
CA GLY A 362 10.74 -10.39 -19.45
C GLY A 362 10.18 -9.26 -18.58
N GLN A 363 11.01 -8.32 -18.14
CA GLN A 363 10.64 -7.16 -17.34
C GLN A 363 10.67 -5.86 -18.15
N ALA A 364 9.88 -4.89 -17.71
CA ALA A 364 9.95 -3.50 -18.21
C ALA A 364 9.82 -2.51 -17.07
N ALA A 365 10.57 -1.42 -17.12
CA ALA A 365 10.31 -0.22 -16.33
C ALA A 365 9.27 0.65 -17.05
N LEU A 366 8.43 1.35 -16.28
CA LEU A 366 7.44 2.27 -16.83
C LEU A 366 7.96 3.71 -16.74
N ARG A 367 8.33 4.27 -17.89
CA ARG A 367 8.73 5.69 -18.00
C ARG A 367 7.56 6.60 -17.66
N PRO A 368 7.82 7.81 -17.13
CA PRO A 368 6.78 8.78 -16.82
C PRO A 368 5.97 9.21 -18.05
N ALA A 369 4.73 9.64 -17.80
CA ALA A 369 3.85 10.21 -18.81
C ALA A 369 3.26 11.55 -18.33
N VAL A 370 3.23 12.54 -19.23
CA VAL A 370 2.64 13.86 -19.00
C VAL A 370 1.73 14.19 -20.17
N HIS A 371 0.48 14.46 -19.88
CA HIS A 371 -0.55 14.79 -20.86
C HIS A 371 -1.21 16.12 -20.52
N VAL A 372 -1.39 16.98 -21.53
CA VAL A 372 -2.13 18.24 -21.39
C VAL A 372 -3.56 18.03 -21.91
N LEU A 373 -4.52 18.44 -21.10
CA LEU A 373 -5.93 18.49 -21.48
C LEU A 373 -6.32 19.91 -21.84
N THR A 374 -7.07 20.06 -22.93
CA THR A 374 -7.62 21.36 -23.37
C THR A 374 -8.64 21.88 -22.36
N GLU A 375 -9.43 20.98 -21.78
CA GLU A 375 -10.42 21.26 -20.75
C GLU A 375 -10.35 20.19 -19.65
N PRO A 376 -10.74 20.52 -18.40
CA PRO A 376 -10.79 19.54 -17.32
C PRO A 376 -11.73 18.38 -17.65
N ASP A 377 -11.20 17.16 -17.64
CA ASP A 377 -11.97 15.92 -17.78
C ASP A 377 -11.93 15.14 -16.45
N PRO A 378 -13.07 15.03 -15.72
CA PRO A 378 -13.10 14.35 -14.43
C PRO A 378 -12.68 12.87 -14.48
N GLU A 379 -12.94 12.17 -15.59
CA GLU A 379 -12.51 10.77 -15.73
C GLU A 379 -10.99 10.66 -15.79
N LEU A 380 -10.33 11.50 -16.59
CA LEU A 380 -8.88 11.51 -16.73
C LEU A 380 -8.20 12.09 -15.50
N LEU A 381 -8.70 13.18 -14.93
CA LEU A 381 -8.14 13.78 -13.72
C LEU A 381 -8.16 12.84 -12.51
N ASN A 382 -9.10 11.88 -12.49
CA ASN A 382 -9.23 10.85 -11.45
C ASN A 382 -8.59 9.50 -11.85
N LEU A 383 -7.92 9.43 -12.99
CA LEU A 383 -7.29 8.20 -13.44
C LEU A 383 -5.93 7.98 -12.77
N GLU A 384 -5.89 7.04 -11.83
CA GLU A 384 -4.65 6.56 -11.22
C GLU A 384 -4.03 5.45 -12.09
N LEU A 385 -2.75 5.60 -12.38
CA LEU A 385 -1.93 4.57 -13.04
C LEU A 385 -0.76 4.18 -12.13
N PRO A 386 -0.30 2.92 -12.15
CA PRO A 386 0.73 2.43 -11.22
C PRO A 386 2.15 2.79 -11.69
N PHE A 387 2.36 4.04 -12.10
CA PHE A 387 3.64 4.64 -12.46
C PHE A 387 3.47 6.17 -12.54
N PRO A 388 4.56 6.97 -12.59
CA PRO A 388 4.45 8.42 -12.67
C PRO A 388 3.69 8.86 -13.94
N CYS A 389 2.41 9.22 -13.77
CA CYS A 389 1.55 9.68 -14.86
C CYS A 389 0.69 10.84 -14.36
N VAL A 390 0.70 11.97 -15.07
CA VAL A 390 -0.01 13.16 -14.65
C VAL A 390 -0.76 13.83 -15.81
N TRP A 391 -1.96 14.27 -15.50
CA TRP A 391 -2.81 15.09 -16.36
C TRP A 391 -2.69 16.55 -15.94
N VAL A 392 -2.35 17.45 -16.90
CA VAL A 392 -2.19 18.87 -16.63
C VAL A 392 -3.25 19.64 -17.42
N THR A 393 -3.97 20.54 -16.75
CA THR A 393 -5.03 21.32 -17.39
C THR A 393 -5.11 22.72 -16.80
N GLY A 394 -5.65 23.67 -17.59
CA GLY A 394 -6.08 24.95 -17.09
C GLY A 394 -7.39 24.86 -16.31
N TRP A 395 -7.60 25.81 -15.40
CA TRP A 395 -8.89 26.00 -14.71
C TRP A 395 -9.12 27.50 -14.43
N SER A 396 -10.36 27.88 -14.19
CA SER A 396 -10.69 29.24 -13.77
C SER A 396 -11.63 29.23 -12.57
N ARG A 397 -11.56 30.25 -11.72
CA ARG A 397 -12.43 30.41 -10.55
C ARG A 397 -13.92 30.55 -10.92
N GLU A 398 -14.21 31.12 -12.09
CA GLU A 398 -15.56 31.39 -12.54
C GLU A 398 -16.27 30.17 -13.14
N GLY A 399 -15.53 29.23 -13.74
CA GLY A 399 -16.11 28.07 -14.43
C GLY A 399 -15.73 26.70 -13.87
N GLY A 400 -14.69 26.60 -13.02
CA GLY A 400 -13.98 25.35 -12.79
C GLY A 400 -14.03 24.73 -11.40
N ARG A 401 -14.63 25.36 -10.39
CA ARG A 401 -14.65 24.81 -9.02
C ARG A 401 -15.32 23.43 -8.95
N ALA A 402 -16.38 23.21 -9.69
CA ALA A 402 -17.12 21.95 -9.66
C ALA A 402 -16.37 20.82 -10.40
N ALA A 403 -15.72 21.10 -11.53
CA ALA A 403 -15.00 20.10 -12.32
C ALA A 403 -13.64 19.69 -11.72
N ALA A 404 -13.00 20.61 -10.98
CA ALA A 404 -11.70 20.36 -10.33
C ALA A 404 -11.82 19.57 -9.00
N LEU A 405 -13.00 19.59 -8.38
CA LEU A 405 -13.25 19.00 -7.06
C LEU A 405 -14.15 17.75 -7.12
N ALA A 406 -14.71 17.42 -8.26
CA ALA A 406 -15.46 16.18 -8.50
C ALA A 406 -14.54 15.00 -8.82
#